data_d1c1fa589448a1a24af0ba9a9a1da710
#
_entry.id   d1c1fa589448a1a24af0ba9a9a1da710
#
_cell.length_a   1.000
_cell.length_b   1.000
_cell.length_c   1.000
_cell.angle_alpha   90.00
_cell.angle_beta   90.00
_cell.angle_gamma   90.00
#
_symmetry.space_group_name_H-M   'P 1'
#
loop_
_entity.id
_entity.type
_entity.pdbx_description
1 polymer ?
#
loop_
_entity_poly.entity_id
_entity_poly.type
_entity_poly.pdbx_seq_one_letter_code
_entity_poly.pdbx_strand_id
1 'polypeptide(L)'
;MELTIEKIQECKKVKEFLDEICEKYFETYGEYWKYYAGWKFSDNYPNCIVIHYAYYDWRDQYESGDEVIPMDVLIEFSKRYKKNE
;
A
#
# COMPACT_ATOMS: atom_id res chain seq x y z
N MET A 1 10.78 -10.60 8.18
CA MET A 1 10.34 -9.56 9.15
C MET A 1 8.83 -9.62 9.32
N GLU A 2 8.38 -9.62 10.55
CA GLU A 2 6.94 -9.56 10.80
C GLU A 2 6.50 -8.10 10.92
N LEU A 3 5.46 -7.72 10.19
CA LEU A 3 4.94 -6.36 10.21
C LEU A 3 3.99 -6.18 11.39
N THR A 4 4.24 -5.14 12.20
CA THR A 4 3.40 -4.76 13.34
C THR A 4 3.06 -3.27 13.22
N ILE A 5 2.04 -2.84 13.98
CA ILE A 5 1.66 -1.42 14.01
C ILE A 5 2.84 -0.57 14.50
N GLU A 6 3.58 -1.04 15.51
CA GLU A 6 4.75 -0.34 16.02
C GLU A 6 5.82 -0.18 14.94
N LYS A 7 6.08 -1.21 14.16
CA LYS A 7 7.06 -1.15 13.07
C LYS A 7 6.61 -0.21 11.96
N ILE A 8 5.33 -0.18 11.67
CA ILE A 8 4.78 0.75 10.68
C ILE A 8 5.00 2.19 11.14
N GLN A 9 4.82 2.46 12.43
CA GLN A 9 5.06 3.78 13.00
C GLN A 9 6.54 4.17 13.00
N GLU A 10 7.44 3.18 12.99
CA GLU A 10 8.88 3.39 12.85
C GLU A 10 9.32 3.36 11.39
N CYS A 11 8.53 3.92 10.50
CA CYS A 11 8.65 3.76 9.05
C CYS A 11 10.04 3.96 8.47
N LYS A 12 10.93 4.71 9.14
CA LYS A 12 12.31 4.89 8.67
C LYS A 12 13.09 3.59 8.58
N LYS A 13 12.77 2.61 9.44
CA LYS A 13 13.47 1.32 9.50
C LYS A 13 12.84 0.28 8.60
N VAL A 14 11.57 0.43 8.26
CA VAL A 14 10.82 -0.58 7.52
C VAL A 14 10.28 -0.05 6.20
N LYS A 15 10.73 1.11 5.78
CA LYS A 15 10.24 1.78 4.57
C LYS A 15 10.28 0.90 3.32
N GLU A 16 11.39 0.23 3.10
CA GLU A 16 11.55 -0.65 1.94
C GLU A 16 10.58 -1.83 2.00
N PHE A 17 10.43 -2.41 3.18
CA PHE A 17 9.51 -3.51 3.38
C PHE A 17 8.07 -3.07 3.19
N LEU A 18 7.71 -1.90 3.72
CA LEU A 18 6.37 -1.34 3.53
C LEU A 18 6.08 -1.04 2.06
N ASP A 19 7.06 -0.52 1.35
CA ASP A 19 6.90 -0.24 -0.08
C ASP A 19 6.62 -1.52 -0.85
N GLU A 20 7.37 -2.58 -0.58
CA GLU A 20 7.17 -3.88 -1.20
C GLU A 20 5.78 -4.46 -0.89
N ILE A 21 5.37 -4.41 0.38
CA ILE A 21 4.07 -4.96 0.79
C ILE A 21 2.90 -4.16 0.20
N CYS A 22 3.00 -2.85 0.18
CA CYS A 22 1.97 -1.99 -0.42
C CYS A 22 1.85 -2.26 -1.92
N GLU A 23 2.97 -2.38 -2.61
CA GLU A 23 2.98 -2.69 -4.04
C GLU A 23 2.33 -4.06 -4.31
N LYS A 24 2.70 -5.07 -3.53
CA LYS A 24 2.14 -6.42 -3.68
C LYS A 24 0.65 -6.46 -3.34
N TYR A 25 0.23 -5.73 -2.32
CA TYR A 25 -1.18 -5.60 -1.99
C TYR A 25 -1.96 -4.99 -3.15
N PHE A 26 -1.42 -3.92 -3.71
CA PHE A 26 -2.07 -3.22 -4.82
C PHE A 26 -2.13 -4.10 -6.08
N GLU A 27 -1.06 -4.84 -6.38
CA GLU A 27 -1.06 -5.79 -7.51
C GLU A 27 -2.09 -6.91 -7.33
N THR A 28 -2.30 -7.35 -6.09
CA THR A 28 -3.20 -8.47 -5.78
C THR A 28 -4.67 -8.05 -5.84
N TYR A 29 -5.00 -6.90 -5.28
CA TYR A 29 -6.39 -6.45 -5.08
C TYR A 29 -6.78 -5.25 -5.92
N GLY A 30 -5.82 -4.54 -6.48
CA GLY A 30 -6.08 -3.41 -7.35
C GLY A 30 -6.50 -3.84 -8.75
N GLU A 31 -6.98 -2.90 -9.54
CA GLU A 31 -7.36 -3.16 -10.91
C GLU A 31 -6.14 -3.10 -11.83
N TYR A 32 -6.08 -3.97 -12.83
CA TYR A 32 -4.91 -4.12 -13.69
C TYR A 32 -4.53 -2.85 -14.45
N TRP A 33 -5.47 -1.95 -14.67
CA TRP A 33 -5.24 -0.71 -15.41
C TRP A 33 -4.72 0.43 -14.53
N LYS A 34 -4.62 0.21 -13.21
CA LYS A 34 -4.04 1.16 -12.26
C LYS A 34 -2.61 0.80 -11.96
N TYR A 35 -1.77 1.82 -11.81
CA TYR A 35 -0.34 1.65 -11.53
C TYR A 35 0.00 2.16 -10.14
N TYR A 36 0.67 1.34 -9.37
CA TYR A 36 1.14 1.72 -8.04
C TYR A 36 2.14 2.87 -8.14
N ALA A 37 1.94 3.93 -7.36
CA ALA A 37 2.77 5.13 -7.39
C ALA A 37 3.34 5.52 -6.01
N GLY A 38 3.21 4.66 -5.01
CA GLY A 38 3.76 4.89 -3.69
C GLY A 38 2.73 4.81 -2.58
N TRP A 39 3.16 5.13 -1.38
CA TRP A 39 2.30 5.11 -0.20
C TRP A 39 2.69 6.25 0.74
N LYS A 40 1.79 6.61 1.63
CA LYS A 40 2.04 7.62 2.65
C LYS A 40 1.13 7.40 3.86
N PHE A 41 1.49 8.02 4.98
CA PHE A 41 0.58 8.17 6.10
C PHE A 41 -0.18 9.49 5.98
N SER A 42 -1.40 9.53 6.49
CA SER A 42 -2.21 10.74 6.48
C SER A 42 -2.87 10.92 7.85
N ASP A 43 -2.83 12.15 8.37
CA ASP A 43 -3.50 12.48 9.62
C ASP A 43 -5.03 12.37 9.52
N ASN A 44 -5.56 12.46 8.30
CA ASN A 44 -6.99 12.31 8.05
C ASN A 44 -7.47 10.87 8.19
N TYR A 45 -6.55 9.91 8.12
CA TYR A 45 -6.86 8.48 8.19
C TYR A 45 -5.92 7.81 9.19
N PRO A 46 -6.16 8.03 10.51
CA PRO A 46 -5.31 7.40 11.54
C PRO A 46 -5.40 5.89 11.45
N ASN A 47 -4.29 5.21 11.71
CA ASN A 47 -4.17 3.75 11.65
C ASN A 47 -4.44 3.18 10.26
N CYS A 48 -4.21 3.97 9.21
CA CYS A 48 -4.32 3.54 7.83
C CYS A 48 -3.08 3.93 7.04
N ILE A 49 -2.87 3.22 5.93
CA ILE A 49 -1.90 3.59 4.92
C ILE A 49 -2.67 4.05 3.70
N VAL A 50 -2.20 5.11 3.05
CA VAL A 50 -2.79 5.61 1.81
C VAL A 50 -1.87 5.20 0.66
N ILE A 51 -2.37 4.36 -0.24
CA ILE A 51 -1.66 3.98 -1.45
C ILE A 51 -2.04 4.94 -2.56
N HIS A 52 -1.03 5.53 -3.17
CA HIS A 52 -1.20 6.42 -4.30
C HIS A 52 -1.07 5.63 -5.59
N TYR A 53 -1.97 5.84 -6.53
CA TYR A 53 -1.94 5.16 -7.82
C TYR A 53 -2.19 6.15 -8.96
N ALA A 54 -1.83 5.72 -10.17
CA ALA A 54 -2.01 6.49 -11.38
C ALA A 54 -2.67 5.62 -12.46
N TYR A 55 -3.35 6.24 -13.38
CA TYR A 55 -3.96 5.52 -14.50
C TYR A 55 -4.21 6.49 -15.66
N TYR A 56 -4.47 5.93 -16.85
CA TYR A 56 -4.93 6.68 -18.00
C TYR A 56 -6.43 6.40 -18.21
N ASP A 57 -7.21 7.45 -18.34
CA ASP A 57 -8.65 7.29 -18.56
C ASP A 57 -8.94 6.91 -20.03
N TRP A 58 -10.23 6.79 -20.36
CA TRP A 58 -10.66 6.41 -21.72
C TRP A 58 -10.27 7.45 -22.79
N ARG A 59 -9.86 8.66 -22.38
CA ARG A 59 -9.41 9.71 -23.28
C ARG A 59 -7.88 9.78 -23.33
N ASP A 60 -7.17 8.79 -22.78
CA ASP A 60 -5.72 8.74 -22.63
C ASP A 60 -5.16 9.91 -21.81
N GLN A 61 -5.97 10.44 -20.87
CA GLN A 61 -5.52 11.48 -19.96
C GLN A 61 -5.01 10.86 -18.68
N TYR A 62 -3.88 11.36 -18.19
CA TYR A 62 -3.27 10.90 -16.94
C TYR A 62 -4.11 11.37 -15.76
N GLU A 63 -4.49 10.42 -14.92
CA GLU A 63 -5.23 10.67 -13.70
C GLU A 63 -4.56 9.96 -12.53
N SER A 64 -4.84 10.41 -11.32
CA SER A 64 -4.32 9.76 -10.13
C SER A 64 -5.38 9.71 -9.04
N GLY A 65 -5.17 8.83 -8.06
CA GLY A 65 -6.08 8.69 -6.94
C GLY A 65 -5.38 8.05 -5.76
N ASP A 66 -6.10 7.96 -4.65
CA ASP A 66 -5.59 7.38 -3.42
C ASP A 66 -6.54 6.30 -2.95
N GLU A 67 -5.98 5.21 -2.42
CA GLU A 67 -6.75 4.14 -1.79
C GLU A 67 -6.31 4.02 -0.34
N VAL A 68 -7.27 4.11 0.58
CA VAL A 68 -7.01 4.05 2.02
C VAL A 68 -7.15 2.61 2.49
N ILE A 69 -6.10 2.09 3.11
CA ILE A 69 -6.05 0.70 3.58
C ILE A 69 -5.81 0.69 5.08
N PRO A 70 -6.70 0.08 5.88
CA PRO A 70 -6.46 -0.08 7.31
C PRO A 70 -5.17 -0.86 7.56
N MET A 71 -4.38 -0.45 8.57
CA MET A 71 -3.12 -1.11 8.89
C MET A 71 -3.28 -2.58 9.24
N ASP A 72 -4.38 -2.95 9.93
CA ASP A 72 -4.62 -4.34 10.27
C ASP A 72 -4.83 -5.22 9.03
N VAL A 73 -5.47 -4.69 8.00
CA VAL A 73 -5.63 -5.39 6.71
C VAL A 73 -4.28 -5.61 6.06
N LEU A 74 -3.44 -4.58 6.04
CA LEU A 74 -2.10 -4.67 5.46
C LEU A 74 -1.22 -5.65 6.25
N ILE A 75 -1.30 -5.62 7.58
CA ILE A 75 -0.55 -6.54 8.45
C ILE A 75 -0.95 -7.99 8.14
N GLU A 76 -2.24 -8.25 8.03
CA GLU A 76 -2.75 -9.58 7.72
C GLU A 76 -2.26 -10.06 6.35
N PHE A 77 -2.30 -9.17 5.37
CA PHE A 77 -1.75 -9.48 4.04
C PHE A 77 -0.26 -9.78 4.10
N SER A 78 0.51 -9.01 4.87
CA SER A 78 1.95 -9.23 4.98
C SER A 78 2.28 -10.60 5.56
N LYS A 79 1.48 -11.11 6.47
CA LYS A 79 1.65 -12.45 7.04
C LYS A 79 1.43 -13.52 5.98
N ARG A 80 0.41 -13.37 5.14
CA ARG A 80 0.14 -14.30 4.05
C ARG A 80 1.22 -14.25 2.98
N TYR A 81 1.65 -13.07 2.62
CA TYR A 81 2.72 -12.86 1.65
C TYR A 81 4.00 -13.55 2.09
N LYS A 82 4.34 -13.42 3.36
CA LYS A 82 5.54 -14.05 3.92
C LYS A 82 5.47 -15.57 3.90
N LYS A 83 4.30 -16.14 4.13
CA LYS A 83 4.12 -17.60 4.12
C LYS A 83 4.29 -18.22 2.74
N ASN A 84 4.13 -17.44 1.69
CA ASN A 84 4.22 -17.91 0.32
C ASN A 84 5.63 -17.78 -0.27
N GLU A 85 6.56 -17.26 0.52
CA GLU A 85 7.96 -17.27 0.16
C GLU A 85 8.55 -18.64 0.49
#